data_be74e735c9dd0a0fac683f600c5b5f12
#
_entry.id   be74e735c9dd0a0fac683f600c5b5f12
#
_cell.length_a   1.000
_cell.length_b   1.000
_cell.length_c   1.000
_cell.angle_alpha   90.00
_cell.angle_beta   90.00
_cell.angle_gamma   90.00
#
_symmetry.space_group_name_H-M   'P 1'
#
loop_
_entity.id
_entity.type
_entity.pdbx_description
1 polymer ?
#
loop_
_entity_poly.entity_id
_entity_poly.type
_entity_poly.pdbx_seq_one_letter_code
_entity_poly.pdbx_strand_id
1 'polypeptide(L)'
;MLKGEDIVVLLRLMIGSSSWTVRSLDAEIAIPRSVIQRSLVRLEQAGLLENGRRRVNVGRAEELLVHAVKYMFPPVRGGETRGVPTAWAATPLRDKLADSGELPPVWPDPMGSVRGIALEPLYGSAPEISRRDPALSELLTLTDGIRVGDARVRGIAEELLRARLGSAAAA
;
A
#
# COMPACT_ATOMS: atom_id res chain seq x y z
N MET A 1 14.15 1.94 -12.07
CA MET A 1 13.66 2.60 -10.83
C MET A 1 12.26 2.14 -10.54
N LEU A 2 11.98 1.73 -9.30
CA LEU A 2 10.62 1.34 -8.86
C LEU A 2 9.67 2.53 -8.89
N LYS A 3 8.39 2.24 -9.11
CA LYS A 3 7.27 3.20 -9.16
C LYS A 3 6.21 2.84 -8.12
N GLY A 4 5.28 3.76 -7.86
CA GLY A 4 4.21 3.54 -6.87
C GLY A 4 3.34 2.31 -7.18
N GLU A 5 3.01 2.09 -8.45
CA GLU A 5 2.27 0.89 -8.87
C GLU A 5 3.02 -0.42 -8.57
N ASP A 6 4.36 -0.40 -8.54
CA ASP A 6 5.15 -1.59 -8.21
C ASP A 6 4.96 -2.00 -6.76
N ILE A 7 4.82 -1.01 -5.86
CA ILE A 7 4.53 -1.26 -4.45
C ILE A 7 3.13 -1.86 -4.28
N VAL A 8 2.13 -1.36 -5.01
CA VAL A 8 0.77 -1.92 -4.98
C VAL A 8 0.77 -3.37 -5.46
N VAL A 9 1.44 -3.66 -6.59
CA VAL A 9 1.60 -5.02 -7.12
C VAL A 9 2.33 -5.91 -6.11
N LEU A 10 3.44 -5.45 -5.55
CA LEU A 10 4.22 -6.20 -4.56
C LEU A 10 3.37 -6.58 -3.35
N LEU A 11 2.66 -5.63 -2.74
CA LEU A 11 1.79 -5.86 -1.59
C LEU A 11 0.71 -6.90 -1.92
N ARG A 12 0.08 -6.80 -3.11
CA ARG A 12 -0.92 -7.78 -3.53
C ARG A 12 -0.33 -9.18 -3.69
N LEU A 13 0.88 -9.30 -4.23
CA LEU A 13 1.57 -10.59 -4.36
C LEU A 13 1.94 -11.19 -3.00
N MET A 14 2.21 -10.37 -1.99
CA MET A 14 2.58 -10.83 -0.64
C MET A 14 1.41 -11.44 0.14
N ILE A 15 0.18 -11.01 -0.13
CA ILE A 15 -1.02 -11.48 0.58
C ILE A 15 -1.90 -12.42 -0.25
N GLY A 16 -1.61 -12.55 -1.53
CA GLY A 16 -2.40 -13.40 -2.43
C GLY A 16 -1.91 -14.83 -2.51
N SER A 17 -2.72 -15.69 -3.14
CA SER A 17 -2.31 -17.05 -3.49
C SER A 17 -1.15 -17.02 -4.50
N SER A 18 -0.35 -18.10 -4.52
CA SER A 18 0.74 -18.25 -5.49
C SER A 18 0.27 -18.48 -6.93
N SER A 19 -1.01 -18.74 -7.13
CA SER A 19 -1.62 -19.08 -8.43
C SER A 19 -2.22 -17.87 -9.14
N TRP A 20 -1.57 -16.71 -9.08
CA TRP A 20 -2.03 -15.49 -9.75
C TRP A 20 -1.63 -15.45 -11.24
N THR A 21 -2.41 -14.73 -12.01
CA THR A 21 -2.11 -14.36 -13.40
C THR A 21 -2.17 -12.84 -13.54
N VAL A 22 -1.54 -12.30 -14.59
CA VAL A 22 -1.67 -10.84 -14.88
C VAL A 22 -3.14 -10.46 -15.08
N ARG A 23 -3.94 -11.36 -15.63
CA ARG A 23 -5.38 -11.12 -15.84
C ARG A 23 -6.17 -11.06 -14.53
N SER A 24 -5.86 -11.93 -13.57
CA SER A 24 -6.52 -11.87 -12.26
C SER A 24 -6.10 -10.64 -11.47
N LEU A 25 -4.82 -10.27 -11.52
CA LEU A 25 -4.32 -9.05 -10.87
C LEU A 25 -4.98 -7.78 -11.43
N ASP A 26 -5.11 -7.65 -12.76
CA ASP A 26 -5.80 -6.52 -13.39
C ASP A 26 -7.22 -6.34 -12.83
N ALA A 27 -7.99 -7.42 -12.74
CA ALA A 27 -9.34 -7.38 -12.20
C ALA A 27 -9.40 -7.02 -10.71
N GLU A 28 -8.39 -7.42 -9.92
CA GLU A 28 -8.36 -7.25 -8.47
C GLU A 28 -7.88 -5.86 -8.04
N ILE A 29 -6.82 -5.35 -8.65
CA ILE A 29 -6.16 -4.11 -8.21
C ILE A 29 -6.43 -2.90 -9.11
N ALA A 30 -7.25 -3.05 -10.13
CA ALA A 30 -7.60 -1.99 -11.09
C ALA A 30 -6.36 -1.27 -11.65
N ILE A 31 -5.33 -2.03 -11.99
CA ILE A 31 -4.12 -1.58 -12.70
C ILE A 31 -4.07 -2.26 -14.07
N PRO A 32 -3.90 -1.51 -15.16
CA PRO A 32 -3.87 -2.11 -16.50
C PRO A 32 -2.80 -3.19 -16.66
N ARG A 33 -3.09 -4.26 -17.38
CA ARG A 33 -2.20 -5.42 -17.58
C ARG A 33 -0.81 -5.03 -18.05
N SER A 34 -0.73 -4.07 -18.98
CA SER A 34 0.55 -3.59 -19.48
C SER A 34 1.40 -2.90 -18.41
N VAL A 35 0.75 -2.26 -17.42
CA VAL A 35 1.42 -1.66 -16.27
C VAL A 35 1.89 -2.76 -15.33
N ILE A 36 1.03 -3.73 -15.02
CA ILE A 36 1.38 -4.89 -14.17
C ILE A 36 2.58 -5.64 -14.75
N GLN A 37 2.58 -5.93 -16.06
CA GLN A 37 3.71 -6.61 -16.70
C GLN A 37 5.03 -5.85 -16.53
N ARG A 38 5.02 -4.52 -16.72
CA ARG A 38 6.20 -3.69 -16.47
C ARG A 38 6.60 -3.64 -15.00
N SER A 39 5.63 -3.64 -14.10
CA SER A 39 5.88 -3.72 -12.65
C SER A 39 6.60 -5.01 -12.27
N LEU A 40 6.13 -6.16 -12.78
CA LEU A 40 6.77 -7.45 -12.51
C LEU A 40 8.22 -7.48 -12.98
N VAL A 41 8.52 -6.93 -14.15
CA VAL A 41 9.90 -6.83 -14.66
C VAL A 41 10.76 -5.96 -13.72
N ARG A 42 10.25 -4.80 -13.29
CA ARG A 42 11.01 -3.93 -12.37
C ARG A 42 11.21 -4.58 -10.99
N LEU A 43 10.22 -5.30 -10.48
CA LEU A 43 10.32 -6.03 -9.22
C LEU A 43 11.36 -7.17 -9.30
N GLU A 44 11.43 -7.90 -10.41
CA GLU A 44 12.47 -8.90 -10.66
C GLU A 44 13.86 -8.25 -10.73
N GLN A 45 14.01 -7.18 -11.49
CA GLN A 45 15.27 -6.44 -11.61
C GLN A 45 15.75 -5.87 -10.27
N ALA A 46 14.83 -5.49 -9.39
CA ALA A 46 15.12 -5.05 -8.03
C ALA A 46 15.42 -6.21 -7.05
N GLY A 47 15.29 -7.46 -7.49
CA GLY A 47 15.48 -8.64 -6.66
C GLY A 47 14.39 -8.87 -5.61
N LEU A 48 13.22 -8.24 -5.79
CA LEU A 48 12.04 -8.39 -4.94
C LEU A 48 11.21 -9.60 -5.33
N LEU A 49 11.31 -10.05 -6.58
CA LEU A 49 10.79 -11.32 -7.06
C LEU A 49 11.93 -12.26 -7.41
N GLU A 50 11.76 -13.53 -7.12
CA GLU A 50 12.67 -14.59 -7.53
C GLU A 50 12.48 -14.89 -9.02
N ASN A 51 13.58 -14.91 -9.77
CA ASN A 51 13.59 -15.17 -11.21
C ASN A 51 12.80 -16.44 -11.59
N GLY A 52 11.87 -16.31 -12.51
CA GLY A 52 11.08 -17.40 -13.09
C GLY A 52 10.08 -18.07 -12.16
N ARG A 53 10.09 -17.78 -10.87
CA ARG A 53 9.19 -18.40 -9.87
C ARG A 53 8.03 -17.51 -9.45
N ARG A 54 8.07 -16.25 -9.82
CA ARG A 54 7.05 -15.25 -9.44
C ARG A 54 6.78 -15.18 -7.93
N ARG A 55 7.74 -15.63 -7.12
CA ARG A 55 7.67 -15.59 -5.66
C ARG A 55 8.31 -14.31 -5.17
N VAL A 56 7.64 -13.71 -4.18
CA VAL A 56 8.19 -12.53 -3.51
C VAL A 56 9.33 -12.97 -2.58
N ASN A 57 10.46 -12.27 -2.65
CA ASN A 57 11.48 -12.34 -1.61
C ASN A 57 10.99 -11.50 -0.41
N VAL A 58 10.38 -12.17 0.55
CA VAL A 58 9.69 -11.53 1.68
C VAL A 58 10.62 -10.64 2.49
N GLY A 59 11.85 -11.11 2.76
CA GLY A 59 12.83 -10.33 3.54
C GLY A 59 13.21 -9.01 2.87
N ARG A 60 13.50 -9.04 1.57
CA ARG A 60 13.82 -7.82 0.80
C ARG A 60 12.60 -6.91 0.63
N ALA A 61 11.41 -7.49 0.46
CA ALA A 61 10.19 -6.71 0.36
C ALA A 61 9.87 -6.00 1.69
N GLU A 62 10.04 -6.66 2.82
CA GLU A 62 9.89 -6.06 4.15
C GLU A 62 10.91 -4.94 4.37
N GLU A 63 12.17 -5.16 4.02
CA GLU A 63 13.22 -4.15 4.12
C GLU A 63 12.88 -2.89 3.30
N LEU A 64 12.41 -3.07 2.06
CA LEU A 64 11.95 -1.97 1.21
C LEU A 64 10.77 -1.22 1.86
N LEU A 65 9.74 -1.93 2.28
CA LEU A 65 8.50 -1.34 2.78
C LEU A 65 8.70 -0.63 4.12
N VAL A 66 9.52 -1.18 5.01
CA VAL A 66 9.74 -0.62 6.34
C VAL A 66 10.75 0.51 6.32
N HIS A 67 11.85 0.35 5.60
CA HIS A 67 12.98 1.28 5.69
C HIS A 67 13.10 2.26 4.53
N ALA A 68 12.74 1.85 3.31
CA ALA A 68 13.02 2.63 2.11
C ALA A 68 11.81 3.36 1.52
N VAL A 69 10.59 2.84 1.66
CA VAL A 69 9.39 3.36 0.97
C VAL A 69 9.15 4.85 1.22
N LYS A 70 9.37 5.33 2.43
CA LYS A 70 9.19 6.74 2.82
C LYS A 70 10.15 7.70 2.13
N TYR A 71 11.30 7.23 1.72
CA TYR A 71 12.31 8.01 0.99
C TYR A 71 12.15 7.91 -0.52
N MET A 72 11.72 6.75 -0.99
CA MET A 72 11.50 6.52 -2.42
C MET A 72 10.20 7.16 -2.92
N PHE A 73 9.18 7.19 -2.06
CA PHE A 73 7.85 7.72 -2.35
C PHE A 73 7.42 8.71 -1.27
N PRO A 74 8.09 9.87 -1.17
CA PRO A 74 7.74 10.86 -0.17
C PRO A 74 6.29 11.30 -0.33
N PRO A 75 5.58 11.59 0.79
CA PRO A 75 4.18 11.96 0.73
C PRO A 75 3.98 13.32 0.05
N VAL A 76 3.07 13.36 -0.91
CA VAL A 76 2.60 14.62 -1.51
C VAL A 76 1.24 14.94 -0.94
N ARG A 77 1.15 16.05 -0.22
CA ARG A 77 -0.10 16.55 0.39
C ARG A 77 -0.69 17.66 -0.47
N GLY A 78 -2.01 17.63 -0.62
CA GLY A 78 -2.78 18.68 -1.29
C GLY A 78 -3.64 19.47 -0.31
N GLY A 79 -4.66 20.15 -0.85
CA GLY A 79 -5.65 20.87 -0.07
C GLY A 79 -6.74 19.95 0.53
N GLU A 80 -7.72 20.58 1.16
CA GLU A 80 -8.92 19.85 1.61
C GLU A 80 -9.70 19.25 0.44
N THR A 81 -10.12 18.02 0.59
CA THR A 81 -10.93 17.32 -0.42
C THR A 81 -11.75 16.20 0.22
N ARG A 82 -12.71 15.71 -0.54
CA ARG A 82 -13.41 14.47 -0.23
C ARG A 82 -12.58 13.28 -0.66
N GLY A 83 -12.57 12.22 0.13
CA GLY A 83 -11.83 11.02 -0.22
C GLY A 83 -12.03 9.85 0.72
N VAL A 84 -11.15 8.87 0.58
CA VAL A 84 -11.08 7.67 1.40
C VAL A 84 -9.97 7.86 2.45
N PRO A 85 -10.28 7.70 3.75
CA PRO A 85 -9.26 7.82 4.81
C PRO A 85 -8.12 6.84 4.62
N THR A 86 -6.90 7.29 4.94
CA THR A 86 -5.69 6.49 4.92
C THR A 86 -4.78 6.83 6.11
N ALA A 87 -3.63 6.17 6.21
CA ALA A 87 -2.66 6.36 7.29
C ALA A 87 -3.34 6.27 8.68
N TRP A 88 -3.11 7.23 9.57
CA TRP A 88 -3.66 7.20 10.94
C TRP A 88 -5.18 7.36 11.00
N ALA A 89 -5.83 7.76 9.92
CA ALA A 89 -7.28 7.94 9.86
C ALA A 89 -8.05 6.69 9.44
N ALA A 90 -7.37 5.61 9.11
CA ALA A 90 -7.98 4.36 8.67
C ALA A 90 -7.51 3.16 9.49
N THR A 91 -8.35 2.13 9.54
CA THR A 91 -8.00 0.83 10.14
C THR A 91 -6.83 0.18 9.38
N PRO A 92 -5.86 -0.44 10.07
CA PRO A 92 -5.86 -0.72 11.52
C PRO A 92 -5.20 0.36 12.38
N LEU A 93 -4.59 1.40 11.80
CA LEU A 93 -3.87 2.42 12.57
C LEU A 93 -4.80 3.24 13.46
N ARG A 94 -5.95 3.66 12.94
CA ARG A 94 -6.94 4.42 13.70
C ARG A 94 -7.32 3.73 15.01
N ASP A 95 -7.40 2.41 15.03
CA ASP A 95 -7.82 1.63 16.19
C ASP A 95 -6.75 1.60 17.31
N LYS A 96 -5.53 2.01 16.99
CA LYS A 96 -4.37 2.04 17.92
C LYS A 96 -3.98 3.44 18.35
N LEU A 97 -4.60 4.47 17.81
CA LEU A 97 -4.25 5.87 18.03
C LEU A 97 -5.41 6.63 18.66
N ALA A 98 -5.09 7.60 19.50
CA ALA A 98 -6.09 8.57 19.95
C ALA A 98 -6.45 9.53 18.81
N ASP A 99 -7.68 9.99 18.82
CA ASP A 99 -8.12 11.04 17.88
C ASP A 99 -7.34 12.33 18.16
N SER A 100 -6.67 12.84 17.13
CA SER A 100 -5.88 14.09 17.25
C SER A 100 -6.74 15.34 17.05
N GLY A 101 -7.99 15.19 16.58
CA GLY A 101 -8.83 16.31 16.17
C GLY A 101 -8.37 17.01 14.87
N GLU A 102 -7.34 16.52 14.23
CA GLU A 102 -6.87 17.04 12.95
C GLU A 102 -7.69 16.47 11.78
N LEU A 103 -7.72 17.24 10.66
CA LEU A 103 -8.30 16.73 9.43
C LEU A 103 -7.56 15.48 8.96
N PRO A 104 -8.27 14.38 8.68
CA PRO A 104 -7.65 13.12 8.31
C PRO A 104 -6.97 13.19 6.94
N PRO A 105 -5.89 12.45 6.71
CA PRO A 105 -5.37 12.22 5.39
C PRO A 105 -6.34 11.35 4.59
N VAL A 106 -6.63 11.74 3.35
CA VAL A 106 -7.54 11.02 2.47
C VAL A 106 -6.93 10.83 1.09
N TRP A 107 -7.16 9.70 0.46
CA TRP A 107 -6.98 9.54 -0.98
C TRP A 107 -8.12 10.27 -1.68
N PRO A 108 -7.85 11.28 -2.52
CA PRO A 108 -8.90 12.00 -3.22
C PRO A 108 -9.81 11.07 -4.03
N ASP A 109 -11.10 11.15 -3.78
CA ASP A 109 -12.12 10.33 -4.47
C ASP A 109 -13.48 11.03 -4.38
N PRO A 110 -14.14 11.34 -5.52
CA PRO A 110 -15.48 11.93 -5.52
C PRO A 110 -16.54 11.08 -4.79
N MET A 111 -16.33 9.76 -4.73
CA MET A 111 -17.21 8.82 -4.03
C MET A 111 -16.80 8.61 -2.55
N GLY A 112 -15.76 9.27 -2.09
CA GLY A 112 -15.31 9.18 -0.70
C GLY A 112 -16.33 9.77 0.27
N SER A 113 -16.36 9.25 1.50
CA SER A 113 -17.31 9.66 2.54
C SER A 113 -16.74 10.68 3.53
N VAL A 114 -15.44 10.93 3.48
CA VAL A 114 -14.73 11.75 4.47
C VAL A 114 -14.10 12.96 3.79
N ARG A 115 -14.22 14.13 4.45
CA ARG A 115 -13.49 15.33 4.09
C ARG A 115 -12.19 15.40 4.88
N GLY A 116 -11.07 15.59 4.20
CA GLY A 116 -9.76 15.59 4.81
C GLY A 116 -8.72 16.31 3.96
N ILE A 117 -7.47 16.13 4.31
CA ILE A 117 -6.32 16.66 3.54
C ILE A 117 -5.90 15.62 2.51
N ALA A 118 -5.85 16.01 1.25
CA ALA A 118 -5.44 15.14 0.17
C ALA A 118 -4.03 14.58 0.41
N LEU A 119 -3.91 13.26 0.30
CA LEU A 119 -2.65 12.55 0.24
C LEU A 119 -2.59 11.79 -1.08
N GLU A 120 -1.58 12.09 -1.89
CA GLU A 120 -1.39 11.36 -3.15
C GLU A 120 -1.11 9.88 -2.87
N PRO A 121 -1.96 8.95 -3.35
CA PRO A 121 -1.74 7.53 -3.15
C PRO A 121 -0.55 7.04 -3.98
N LEU A 122 0.01 5.89 -3.60
CA LEU A 122 1.06 5.22 -4.38
C LEU A 122 0.65 4.96 -5.83
N TYR A 123 -0.63 4.70 -6.03
CA TYR A 123 -1.24 4.60 -7.37
C TYR A 123 -2.72 5.02 -7.32
N GLY A 124 -3.20 5.61 -8.40
CA GLY A 124 -4.56 6.17 -8.47
C GLY A 124 -5.72 5.20 -8.24
N SER A 125 -5.48 3.88 -8.30
CA SER A 125 -6.50 2.87 -7.98
C SER A 125 -6.72 2.61 -6.49
N ALA A 126 -5.95 3.24 -5.59
CA ALA A 126 -6.06 2.99 -4.15
C ALA A 126 -7.49 3.15 -3.59
N PRO A 127 -8.27 4.19 -3.93
CA PRO A 127 -9.66 4.29 -3.48
C PRO A 127 -10.54 3.15 -3.97
N GLU A 128 -10.33 2.68 -5.19
CA GLU A 128 -11.08 1.54 -5.75
C GLU A 128 -10.69 0.22 -5.07
N ILE A 129 -9.40 0.01 -4.81
CA ILE A 129 -8.89 -1.13 -4.04
C ILE A 129 -9.54 -1.15 -2.66
N SER A 130 -9.67 -0.02 -1.98
CA SER A 130 -10.26 0.05 -0.64
C SER A 130 -11.71 -0.47 -0.57
N ARG A 131 -12.43 -0.39 -1.67
CA ARG A 131 -13.80 -0.90 -1.78
C ARG A 131 -13.89 -2.39 -2.12
N ARG A 132 -12.84 -2.95 -2.72
CA ARG A 132 -12.84 -4.33 -3.26
C ARG A 132 -12.06 -5.31 -2.41
N ASP A 133 -10.95 -4.87 -1.85
CA ASP A 133 -9.99 -5.71 -1.13
C ASP A 133 -9.59 -5.07 0.19
N PRO A 134 -10.29 -5.40 1.29
CA PRO A 134 -9.98 -4.84 2.61
C PRO A 134 -8.57 -5.19 3.09
N ALA A 135 -8.06 -6.36 2.78
CA ALA A 135 -6.72 -6.79 3.21
C ALA A 135 -5.62 -5.95 2.53
N LEU A 136 -5.74 -5.75 1.21
CA LEU A 136 -4.81 -4.88 0.48
C LEU A 136 -4.96 -3.41 0.90
N SER A 137 -6.19 -2.96 1.17
CA SER A 137 -6.45 -1.61 1.68
C SER A 137 -5.74 -1.35 3.01
N GLU A 138 -5.75 -2.31 3.93
CA GLU A 138 -4.99 -2.22 5.19
C GLU A 138 -3.49 -2.08 4.94
N LEU A 139 -2.92 -2.85 4.04
CA LEU A 139 -1.49 -2.76 3.72
C LEU A 139 -1.12 -1.42 3.09
N LEU A 140 -1.95 -0.88 2.21
CA LEU A 140 -1.75 0.45 1.63
C LEU A 140 -1.85 1.54 2.70
N THR A 141 -2.82 1.44 3.61
CA THR A 141 -2.97 2.33 4.77
C THR A 141 -1.75 2.31 5.68
N LEU A 142 -1.22 1.12 5.98
CA LEU A 142 -0.01 0.96 6.79
C LEU A 142 1.23 1.53 6.09
N THR A 143 1.34 1.31 4.80
CA THR A 143 2.42 1.87 3.99
C THR A 143 2.36 3.40 3.98
N ASP A 144 1.18 4.00 3.87
CA ASP A 144 1.00 5.44 4.02
C ASP A 144 1.33 5.92 5.44
N GLY A 145 0.99 5.16 6.48
CA GLY A 145 1.40 5.45 7.85
C GLY A 145 2.91 5.54 8.01
N ILE A 146 3.67 4.69 7.32
CA ILE A 146 5.14 4.73 7.27
C ILE A 146 5.62 5.95 6.47
N ARG A 147 4.96 6.28 5.35
CA ARG A 147 5.34 7.41 4.49
C ARG A 147 5.11 8.77 5.14
N VAL A 148 3.98 8.96 5.80
CA VAL A 148 3.50 10.29 6.22
C VAL A 148 3.39 10.46 7.73
N GLY A 149 3.45 9.40 8.50
CA GLY A 149 3.31 9.44 9.95
C GLY A 149 4.50 10.06 10.68
N ASP A 150 4.25 10.57 11.87
CA ASP A 150 5.30 10.90 12.83
C ASP A 150 6.00 9.62 13.34
N ALA A 151 6.98 9.76 14.22
CA ALA A 151 7.73 8.62 14.74
C ALA A 151 6.85 7.57 15.42
N ARG A 152 5.80 7.99 16.16
CA ARG A 152 4.88 7.09 16.84
C ARG A 152 3.99 6.34 15.86
N VAL A 153 3.34 7.06 14.95
CA VAL A 153 2.48 6.46 13.91
C VAL A 153 3.29 5.49 13.05
N ARG A 154 4.50 5.90 12.65
CA ARG A 154 5.40 5.06 11.87
C ARG A 154 5.77 3.78 12.59
N GLY A 155 6.16 3.84 13.85
CA GLY A 155 6.52 2.65 14.65
C GLY A 155 5.38 1.64 14.73
N ILE A 156 4.16 2.10 14.99
CA ILE A 156 2.96 1.25 15.02
C ILE A 156 2.66 0.67 13.62
N ALA A 157 2.78 1.49 12.57
CA ALA A 157 2.54 1.05 11.20
C ALA A 157 3.54 -0.04 10.75
N GLU A 158 4.81 0.12 11.10
CA GLU A 158 5.86 -0.87 10.81
C GLU A 158 5.60 -2.20 11.52
N GLU A 159 5.23 -2.16 12.80
CA GLU A 159 4.89 -3.37 13.58
C GLU A 159 3.68 -4.11 12.98
N LEU A 160 2.60 -3.38 12.70
CA LEU A 160 1.39 -3.95 12.12
C LEU A 160 1.63 -4.48 10.70
N LEU A 161 2.43 -3.79 9.90
CA LEU A 161 2.78 -4.25 8.55
C LEU A 161 3.53 -5.58 8.61
N ARG A 162 4.56 -5.70 9.45
CA ARG A 162 5.28 -6.96 9.64
C ARG A 162 4.37 -8.09 10.09
N ALA A 163 3.46 -7.82 11.03
CA ALA A 163 2.51 -8.83 11.50
C ALA A 163 1.58 -9.33 10.38
N ARG A 164 1.06 -8.43 9.54
CA ARG A 164 0.21 -8.78 8.39
C ARG A 164 0.96 -9.61 7.34
N LEU A 165 2.18 -9.20 7.00
CA LEU A 165 3.02 -9.88 6.01
C LEU A 165 3.47 -11.26 6.53
N GLY A 166 3.83 -11.38 7.81
CA GLY A 166 4.17 -12.64 8.44
C GLY A 166 3.01 -13.63 8.48
N SER A 167 1.81 -13.18 8.77
CA SER A 167 0.60 -14.02 8.75
C SER A 167 0.26 -14.51 7.34
N ALA A 168 0.44 -13.69 6.33
CA ALA A 168 0.20 -14.06 4.94
C ALA A 168 1.23 -15.08 4.41
N ALA A 169 2.48 -14.98 4.85
CA ALA A 169 3.53 -15.93 4.46
C ALA A 169 3.37 -17.32 5.10
N ALA A 170 2.66 -17.42 6.23
CA ALA A 170 2.40 -18.67 6.95
C ALA A 170 1.14 -19.39 6.47
N ALA A 171 0.28 -18.76 5.68
CA ALA A 171 -0.96 -19.30 5.12
C ALA A 171 -0.73 -19.90 3.73
#